data_34885f2b5befbe24680072c264fc3b37
#
_entry.id   34885f2b5befbe24680072c264fc3b37
#
_cell.length_a   1.000
_cell.length_b   1.000
_cell.length_c   1.000
_cell.angle_alpha   90.00
_cell.angle_beta   90.00
_cell.angle_gamma   90.00
#
_symmetry.space_group_name_H-M   'P 1'
#
loop_
_entity.id
_entity.type
_entity.pdbx_description
1 polymer ?
#
loop_
_entity_poly.entity_id
_entity_poly.type
_entity_poly.pdbx_seq_one_letter_code
_entity_poly.pdbx_strand_id
1 'polypeptide(L)'
;MGSEMCIRDRLITAFLLIAAMPVLAGAITMLLTDRFYGTSFFTAAGGGDPVLFQHIFWFFGHPEVYILILPAFGIISTIIPAFSRKKLFGYDSMVYATASIALLSFIVWAHHMFTVGMPLAGEIFFMFTTMLIAVPTGVKVFNWVATMWRGSMTFETPMLFSLAFIILFTIGGFSGLMLAITPADFQYHDTYFVVAHFHYVLVPGAIFAVIAAVYYWLPKWTGKMYNETLGKVHFWMTTVFVNITFFPMHFVGLAGMPRRIPDYAVQFTDFNMIASIGAFGFGLSQLLFVYILFQTLRQPVTAADKSWEGAEGLEWTLPSPAPYHSFDTPPKVD
;
A
#
# COMPACT_ATOMS: atom_id res chain seq x y z
N MET A 1 21.99 4.38 -4.21
CA MET A 1 20.88 5.29 -3.81
C MET A 1 19.50 4.64 -3.86
N GLY A 2 19.12 3.86 -4.86
CA GLY A 2 17.80 3.17 -4.86
C GLY A 2 17.65 2.12 -3.74
N SER A 3 18.62 1.25 -3.57
CA SER A 3 18.65 0.24 -2.50
C SER A 3 18.65 0.85 -1.10
N GLU A 4 19.29 1.99 -0.89
CA GLU A 4 19.30 2.69 0.40
C GLU A 4 17.91 3.21 0.79
N MET A 5 17.14 3.76 -0.16
CA MET A 5 15.77 4.20 0.12
C MET A 5 14.90 3.03 0.61
N CYS A 6 15.00 1.88 -0.05
CA CYS A 6 14.28 0.67 0.35
C CYS A 6 14.70 0.17 1.75
N ILE A 7 15.98 0.33 2.13
CA ILE A 7 16.48 0.00 3.49
C ILE A 7 15.90 0.98 4.51
N ARG A 8 15.92 2.29 4.23
CA ARG A 8 15.42 3.32 5.14
C ARG A 8 13.91 3.21 5.37
N ASP A 9 13.12 2.98 4.32
CA ASP A 9 11.68 2.81 4.43
C ASP A 9 11.35 1.56 5.27
N ARG A 10 12.09 0.46 5.12
CA ARG A 10 11.92 -0.74 5.97
C ARG A 10 12.34 -0.51 7.41
N LEU A 11 13.42 0.22 7.65
CA LEU A 11 13.83 0.58 9.01
C LEU A 11 12.78 1.43 9.72
N ILE A 12 12.24 2.44 9.05
CA ILE A 12 11.16 3.28 9.59
C ILE A 12 9.91 2.43 9.86
N THR A 13 9.57 1.51 8.96
CA THR A 13 8.47 0.56 9.15
C THR A 13 8.68 -0.34 10.37
N ALA A 14 9.91 -0.79 10.63
CA ALA A 14 10.21 -1.58 11.82
C ALA A 14 9.99 -0.79 13.12
N PHE A 15 10.33 0.50 13.16
CA PHE A 15 9.99 1.36 14.30
C PHE A 15 8.47 1.53 14.50
N LEU A 16 7.72 1.66 13.41
CA LEU A 16 6.25 1.68 13.48
C LEU A 16 5.70 0.38 14.08
N LEU A 17 6.19 -0.78 13.65
CA LEU A 17 5.78 -2.08 14.18
C LEU A 17 6.04 -2.18 15.69
N ILE A 18 7.22 -1.78 16.15
CA ILE A 18 7.59 -1.81 17.57
C ILE A 18 6.65 -0.93 18.40
N ALA A 19 6.24 0.22 17.88
CA ALA A 19 5.37 1.15 18.59
C ALA A 19 3.88 0.76 18.54
N ALA A 20 3.40 0.19 17.41
CA ALA A 20 1.98 -0.07 17.17
C ALA A 20 1.52 -1.46 17.65
N MET A 21 2.30 -2.52 17.43
CA MET A 21 1.88 -3.88 17.73
C MET A 21 1.59 -4.17 19.21
N PRO A 22 2.34 -3.63 20.20
CA PRO A 22 2.01 -3.83 21.60
C PRO A 22 0.65 -3.27 22.00
N VAL A 23 0.19 -2.20 21.34
CA VAL A 23 -1.12 -1.60 21.58
C VAL A 23 -2.25 -2.53 21.13
N LEU A 24 -2.10 -3.14 19.95
CA LEU A 24 -3.03 -4.18 19.49
C LEU A 24 -3.05 -5.38 20.45
N ALA A 25 -1.88 -5.86 20.87
CA ALA A 25 -1.78 -6.96 21.83
C ALA A 25 -2.50 -6.63 23.14
N GLY A 26 -2.36 -5.38 23.64
CA GLY A 26 -3.09 -4.88 24.80
C GLY A 26 -4.61 -4.91 24.59
N ALA A 27 -5.10 -4.38 23.48
CA ALA A 27 -6.54 -4.37 23.14
C ALA A 27 -7.14 -5.78 23.10
N ILE A 28 -6.45 -6.72 22.46
CA ILE A 28 -6.89 -8.13 22.35
C ILE A 28 -6.86 -8.80 23.74
N THR A 29 -5.83 -8.55 24.54
CA THR A 29 -5.72 -9.12 25.89
C THR A 29 -6.88 -8.61 26.78
N MET A 30 -7.19 -7.32 26.76
CA MET A 30 -8.34 -6.75 27.48
C MET A 30 -9.66 -7.39 27.01
N LEU A 31 -9.84 -7.58 25.70
CA LEU A 31 -11.03 -8.23 25.17
C LEU A 31 -11.14 -9.71 25.59
N LEU A 32 -10.01 -10.44 25.64
CA LEU A 32 -9.98 -11.83 26.12
C LEU A 32 -10.30 -11.92 27.60
N THR A 33 -9.82 -10.98 28.44
CA THR A 33 -10.15 -10.95 29.86
C THR A 33 -11.62 -10.60 30.10
N ASP A 34 -12.21 -9.71 29.31
CA ASP A 34 -13.66 -9.45 29.34
C ASP A 34 -14.49 -10.70 29.01
N ARG A 35 -14.03 -11.50 28.06
CA ARG A 35 -14.76 -12.72 27.62
C ARG A 35 -14.61 -13.91 28.56
N PHE A 36 -13.44 -14.09 29.19
CA PHE A 36 -13.10 -15.33 29.89
C PHE A 36 -12.82 -15.16 31.38
N TYR A 37 -12.54 -13.94 31.85
CA TYR A 37 -12.10 -13.68 33.22
C TYR A 37 -13.01 -12.69 33.98
N GLY A 38 -14.14 -12.27 33.37
CA GLY A 38 -15.14 -11.44 34.03
C GLY A 38 -14.72 -9.97 34.25
N THR A 39 -13.71 -9.48 33.53
CA THR A 39 -13.43 -8.05 33.48
C THR A 39 -14.48 -7.33 32.63
N SER A 40 -14.53 -6.01 32.70
CA SER A 40 -15.51 -5.18 31.99
C SER A 40 -14.89 -3.93 31.37
N PHE A 41 -13.74 -4.07 30.73
CA PHE A 41 -13.08 -2.94 30.05
C PHE A 41 -13.96 -2.30 28.98
N PHE A 42 -14.70 -3.12 28.24
CA PHE A 42 -15.51 -2.70 27.07
C PHE A 42 -17.01 -2.95 27.26
N THR A 43 -17.42 -3.44 28.42
CA THR A 43 -18.82 -3.76 28.73
C THR A 43 -19.44 -2.65 29.57
N ALA A 44 -20.38 -1.88 29.01
CA ALA A 44 -21.00 -0.73 29.65
C ALA A 44 -21.71 -1.09 30.98
N ALA A 45 -22.36 -2.25 31.05
CA ALA A 45 -23.04 -2.72 32.26
C ALA A 45 -22.11 -2.91 33.47
N GLY A 46 -20.82 -3.15 33.22
CA GLY A 46 -19.78 -3.26 34.27
C GLY A 46 -18.96 -1.98 34.48
N GLY A 47 -19.35 -0.86 33.87
CA GLY A 47 -18.65 0.42 33.96
C GLY A 47 -17.55 0.63 32.88
N GLY A 48 -17.45 -0.27 31.90
CA GLY A 48 -16.55 -0.12 30.76
C GLY A 48 -17.14 0.70 29.63
N ASP A 49 -16.35 0.89 28.56
CA ASP A 49 -16.78 1.64 27.39
C ASP A 49 -16.31 0.97 26.09
N PRO A 50 -17.24 0.55 25.19
CA PRO A 50 -16.86 -0.01 23.89
C PRO A 50 -16.12 0.99 22.99
N VAL A 51 -16.29 2.30 23.18
CA VAL A 51 -15.53 3.32 22.43
C VAL A 51 -14.05 3.29 22.82
N LEU A 52 -13.72 2.89 24.06
CA LEU A 52 -12.33 2.69 24.47
C LEU A 52 -11.63 1.62 23.59
N PHE A 53 -12.32 0.50 23.28
CA PHE A 53 -11.78 -0.50 22.36
C PHE A 53 -11.46 0.11 21.00
N GLN A 54 -12.35 0.93 20.45
CA GLN A 54 -12.14 1.59 19.17
C GLN A 54 -10.91 2.50 19.18
N HIS A 55 -10.72 3.29 20.23
CA HIS A 55 -9.53 4.14 20.38
C HIS A 55 -8.24 3.32 20.42
N ILE A 56 -8.17 2.29 21.27
CA ILE A 56 -6.97 1.46 21.39
C ILE A 56 -6.72 0.70 20.09
N PHE A 57 -7.75 0.13 19.47
CA PHE A 57 -7.63 -0.59 18.21
C PHE A 57 -7.13 0.33 17.08
N TRP A 58 -7.71 1.52 16.91
CA TRP A 58 -7.34 2.42 15.82
C TRP A 58 -6.03 3.15 16.06
N PHE A 59 -5.60 3.31 17.29
CA PHE A 59 -4.23 3.77 17.59
C PHE A 59 -3.17 2.82 17.01
N PHE A 60 -3.46 1.52 16.95
CA PHE A 60 -2.71 0.56 16.14
C PHE A 60 -3.13 0.61 14.68
N GLY A 61 -4.43 0.57 14.39
CA GLY A 61 -4.99 0.28 13.07
C GLY A 61 -4.63 1.30 11.99
N HIS A 62 -4.47 2.58 12.34
CA HIS A 62 -4.01 3.55 11.37
C HIS A 62 -2.50 3.45 11.07
N PRO A 63 -1.59 3.38 12.07
CA PRO A 63 -0.20 3.04 11.78
C PRO A 63 -0.01 1.75 10.98
N GLU A 64 -0.87 0.75 11.15
CA GLU A 64 -0.83 -0.49 10.38
C GLU A 64 -0.93 -0.26 8.87
N VAL A 65 -1.82 0.63 8.41
CA VAL A 65 -1.92 0.91 6.96
C VAL A 65 -0.65 1.58 6.42
N TYR A 66 0.07 2.33 7.25
CA TYR A 66 1.37 2.89 6.88
C TYR A 66 2.50 1.86 6.95
N ILE A 67 2.44 0.90 7.86
CA ILE A 67 3.33 -0.27 7.88
C ILE A 67 3.24 -1.05 6.55
N LEU A 68 2.04 -1.16 5.98
CA LEU A 68 1.81 -1.81 4.69
C LEU A 68 2.36 -1.02 3.50
N ILE A 69 2.19 0.31 3.50
CA ILE A 69 2.51 1.12 2.31
C ILE A 69 3.96 1.64 2.26
N LEU A 70 4.61 1.88 3.40
CA LEU A 70 5.97 2.44 3.40
C LEU A 70 7.01 1.55 2.70
N PRO A 71 7.02 0.22 2.88
CA PRO A 71 7.90 -0.65 2.10
C PRO A 71 7.62 -0.58 0.59
N ALA A 72 6.34 -0.45 0.21
CA ALA A 72 5.95 -0.27 -1.18
C ALA A 72 6.53 1.04 -1.76
N PHE A 73 6.52 2.13 -1.01
CA PHE A 73 7.16 3.38 -1.41
C PHE A 73 8.67 3.21 -1.68
N GLY A 74 9.37 2.40 -0.87
CA GLY A 74 10.77 2.05 -1.08
C GLY A 74 11.00 1.28 -2.37
N ILE A 75 10.15 0.28 -2.66
CA ILE A 75 10.20 -0.49 -3.90
C ILE A 75 10.03 0.42 -5.11
N ILE A 76 9.00 1.26 -5.13
CA ILE A 76 8.72 2.19 -6.23
C ILE A 76 9.86 3.19 -6.41
N SER A 77 10.44 3.68 -5.30
CA SER A 77 11.61 4.57 -5.32
C SER A 77 12.89 3.90 -5.83
N THR A 78 12.93 2.59 -5.92
CA THR A 78 14.02 1.81 -6.54
C THR A 78 13.76 1.55 -8.02
N ILE A 79 12.53 1.15 -8.37
CA ILE A 79 12.17 0.75 -9.73
C ILE A 79 12.10 1.94 -10.69
N ILE A 80 11.46 3.04 -10.29
CA ILE A 80 11.31 4.24 -11.15
C ILE A 80 12.66 4.80 -11.62
N PRO A 81 13.67 5.02 -10.75
CA PRO A 81 14.98 5.45 -11.17
C PRO A 81 15.65 4.51 -12.19
N ALA A 82 15.55 3.19 -11.97
CA ALA A 82 16.12 2.18 -12.84
C ALA A 82 15.57 2.28 -14.28
N PHE A 83 14.24 2.36 -14.43
CA PHE A 83 13.61 2.44 -15.74
C PHE A 83 13.52 3.86 -16.32
N SER A 84 13.82 4.88 -15.55
CA SER A 84 13.97 6.28 -16.02
C SER A 84 15.43 6.61 -16.35
N ARG A 85 16.38 5.75 -16.00
CA ARG A 85 17.85 5.97 -16.10
C ARG A 85 18.27 7.29 -15.49
N LYS A 86 17.70 7.61 -14.32
CA LYS A 86 17.97 8.81 -13.54
C LYS A 86 18.06 8.49 -12.06
N LYS A 87 18.87 9.26 -11.35
CA LYS A 87 18.88 9.23 -9.88
C LYS A 87 17.51 9.69 -9.34
N LEU A 88 17.11 9.13 -8.19
CA LEU A 88 15.90 9.54 -7.51
C LEU A 88 15.92 11.03 -7.18
N PHE A 89 14.95 11.78 -7.68
CA PHE A 89 14.84 13.20 -7.42
C PHE A 89 14.50 13.45 -5.95
N GLY A 90 15.19 14.40 -5.33
CA GLY A 90 14.88 14.83 -3.97
C GLY A 90 15.04 13.73 -2.91
N TYR A 91 16.11 12.94 -2.96
CA TYR A 91 16.35 11.81 -2.06
C TYR A 91 16.12 12.17 -0.58
N ASP A 92 16.73 13.26 -0.09
CA ASP A 92 16.60 13.70 1.31
C ASP A 92 15.15 14.05 1.66
N SER A 93 14.46 14.76 0.76
CA SER A 93 13.04 15.06 0.96
C SER A 93 12.15 13.81 0.98
N MET A 94 12.52 12.76 0.23
CA MET A 94 11.83 11.45 0.28
C MET A 94 12.01 10.77 1.64
N VAL A 95 13.22 10.84 2.22
CA VAL A 95 13.50 10.28 3.56
C VAL A 95 12.71 11.02 4.63
N TYR A 96 12.78 12.37 4.61
CA TYR A 96 12.03 13.19 5.57
C TYR A 96 10.51 13.02 5.43
N ALA A 97 10.01 12.90 4.20
CA ALA A 97 8.60 12.62 3.95
C ALA A 97 8.17 11.27 4.55
N THR A 98 8.97 10.22 4.39
CA THR A 98 8.70 8.90 4.97
C THR A 98 8.67 8.96 6.50
N ALA A 99 9.66 9.62 7.13
CA ALA A 99 9.71 9.80 8.58
C ALA A 99 8.53 10.63 9.10
N SER A 100 8.15 11.70 8.37
CA SER A 100 6.99 12.53 8.73
C SER A 100 5.69 11.76 8.67
N ILE A 101 5.47 10.93 7.63
CA ILE A 101 4.29 10.05 7.53
C ILE A 101 4.24 9.11 8.73
N ALA A 102 5.36 8.49 9.08
CA ALA A 102 5.45 7.57 10.22
C ALA A 102 5.07 8.24 11.53
N LEU A 103 5.61 9.42 11.82
CA LEU A 103 5.30 10.16 13.03
C LEU A 103 3.84 10.63 13.07
N LEU A 104 3.35 11.20 11.97
CA LEU A 104 1.97 11.68 11.89
C LEU A 104 0.96 10.54 12.03
N SER A 105 1.30 9.31 11.63
CA SER A 105 0.40 8.16 11.68
C SER A 105 -0.16 7.87 13.08
N PHE A 106 0.54 8.28 14.15
CA PHE A 106 0.11 8.07 15.53
C PHE A 106 -0.83 9.15 16.09
N ILE A 107 -1.09 10.22 15.36
CA ILE A 107 -1.94 11.34 15.84
C ILE A 107 -3.19 11.55 14.97
N VAL A 108 -3.59 10.54 14.17
CA VAL A 108 -4.70 10.65 13.21
C VAL A 108 -5.76 9.57 13.36
N TRP A 109 -5.57 8.58 14.23
CA TRP A 109 -6.35 7.34 14.27
C TRP A 109 -7.87 7.54 14.40
N ALA A 110 -8.32 8.62 15.08
CA ALA A 110 -9.74 8.77 15.37
C ALA A 110 -10.56 9.32 14.18
N HIS A 111 -9.96 9.52 13.01
CA HIS A 111 -10.75 9.70 11.79
C HIS A 111 -11.55 8.44 11.42
N HIS A 112 -11.20 7.27 11.96
CA HIS A 112 -12.02 6.07 11.89
C HIS A 112 -13.24 6.09 12.82
N MET A 113 -13.43 7.16 13.60
CA MET A 113 -14.38 7.25 14.68
C MET A 113 -15.21 8.56 14.67
N PHE A 114 -15.31 9.27 13.55
CA PHE A 114 -16.01 10.55 13.48
C PHE A 114 -17.50 10.46 13.86
N THR A 115 -18.13 9.28 13.73
CA THR A 115 -19.55 9.08 14.03
C THR A 115 -19.84 8.46 15.40
N VAL A 116 -18.83 8.29 16.27
CA VAL A 116 -19.02 7.69 17.61
C VAL A 116 -19.47 8.69 18.68
N GLY A 117 -19.58 9.98 18.35
CA GLY A 117 -19.97 11.03 19.28
C GLY A 117 -18.78 11.72 19.96
N MET A 118 -17.66 11.91 19.27
CA MET A 118 -16.54 12.68 19.78
C MET A 118 -16.90 14.15 20.03
N PRO A 119 -16.25 14.82 21.00
CA PRO A 119 -16.35 16.26 21.14
C PRO A 119 -15.85 16.98 19.88
N LEU A 120 -16.49 18.10 19.50
CA LEU A 120 -16.15 18.89 18.31
C LEU A 120 -14.65 19.24 18.23
N ALA A 121 -14.01 19.55 19.36
CA ALA A 121 -12.57 19.83 19.40
C ALA A 121 -11.73 18.61 18.94
N GLY A 122 -12.15 17.40 19.29
CA GLY A 122 -11.52 16.15 18.85
C GLY A 122 -11.73 15.92 17.37
N GLU A 123 -12.93 16.12 16.85
CA GLU A 123 -13.23 16.01 15.42
C GLU A 123 -12.36 16.97 14.59
N ILE A 124 -12.29 18.24 14.99
CA ILE A 124 -11.47 19.25 14.33
C ILE A 124 -9.98 18.86 14.38
N PHE A 125 -9.48 18.42 15.53
CA PHE A 125 -8.08 18.00 15.70
C PHE A 125 -7.74 16.85 14.73
N PHE A 126 -8.52 15.77 14.74
CA PHE A 126 -8.25 14.60 13.93
C PHE A 126 -8.49 14.86 12.43
N MET A 127 -9.40 15.74 12.06
CA MET A 127 -9.58 16.22 10.70
C MET A 127 -8.30 16.89 10.18
N PHE A 128 -7.79 17.90 10.89
CA PHE A 128 -6.59 18.63 10.46
C PHE A 128 -5.34 17.76 10.44
N THR A 129 -5.11 16.96 11.48
CA THR A 129 -3.94 16.08 11.54
C THR A 129 -3.97 15.02 10.43
N THR A 130 -5.14 14.50 10.10
CA THR A 130 -5.32 13.55 8.99
C THR A 130 -5.02 14.21 7.64
N MET A 131 -5.54 15.42 7.39
CA MET A 131 -5.26 16.17 6.16
C MET A 131 -3.76 16.52 6.02
N LEU A 132 -3.07 16.74 7.13
CA LEU A 132 -1.64 17.06 7.13
C LEU A 132 -0.77 15.96 6.52
N ILE A 133 -1.17 14.68 6.61
CA ILE A 133 -0.44 13.55 5.99
C ILE A 133 -0.39 13.65 4.46
N ALA A 134 -1.35 14.34 3.85
CA ALA A 134 -1.33 14.55 2.40
C ALA A 134 -0.09 15.35 1.93
N VAL A 135 0.49 16.21 2.75
CA VAL A 135 1.65 17.01 2.39
C VAL A 135 2.90 16.15 2.14
N PRO A 136 3.41 15.35 3.10
CA PRO A 136 4.56 14.50 2.85
C PRO A 136 4.26 13.41 1.81
N THR A 137 3.05 12.92 1.71
CA THR A 137 2.64 11.97 0.66
C THR A 137 2.72 12.62 -0.72
N GLY A 138 2.25 13.86 -0.87
CA GLY A 138 2.37 14.66 -2.08
C GLY A 138 3.83 14.88 -2.49
N VAL A 139 4.72 15.17 -1.54
CA VAL A 139 6.17 15.29 -1.81
C VAL A 139 6.70 14.01 -2.47
N LYS A 140 6.30 12.82 -1.99
CA LYS A 140 6.74 11.54 -2.60
C LYS A 140 6.22 11.40 -4.03
N VAL A 141 4.94 11.64 -4.27
CA VAL A 141 4.34 11.55 -5.60
C VAL A 141 5.01 12.52 -6.58
N PHE A 142 5.20 13.78 -6.20
CA PHE A 142 5.87 14.76 -7.04
C PHE A 142 7.33 14.39 -7.33
N ASN A 143 8.06 13.83 -6.36
CA ASN A 143 9.43 13.41 -6.56
C ASN A 143 9.54 12.19 -7.51
N TRP A 144 8.60 11.25 -7.49
CA TRP A 144 8.53 10.16 -8.47
C TRP A 144 8.27 10.72 -9.88
N VAL A 145 7.32 11.64 -10.02
CA VAL A 145 7.05 12.30 -11.31
C VAL A 145 8.27 13.09 -11.80
N ALA A 146 8.93 13.84 -10.91
CA ALA A 146 10.15 14.58 -11.23
C ALA A 146 11.33 13.66 -11.60
N THR A 147 11.40 12.46 -11.02
CA THR A 147 12.40 11.45 -11.41
C THR A 147 12.18 11.00 -12.86
N MET A 148 10.94 10.80 -13.26
CA MET A 148 10.58 10.40 -14.63
C MET A 148 10.73 11.55 -15.63
N TRP A 149 10.54 12.79 -15.19
CA TRP A 149 10.59 13.97 -16.05
C TRP A 149 11.94 14.10 -16.76
N ARG A 150 11.91 14.15 -18.10
CA ARG A 150 13.10 14.15 -18.96
C ARG A 150 14.04 12.94 -18.73
N GLY A 151 13.53 11.83 -18.23
CA GLY A 151 14.25 10.56 -18.15
C GLY A 151 14.20 9.80 -19.49
N SER A 152 15.14 8.90 -19.68
CA SER A 152 15.11 7.93 -20.79
C SER A 152 14.31 6.71 -20.37
N MET A 153 12.97 6.85 -20.35
CA MET A 153 12.07 5.83 -19.83
C MET A 153 11.93 4.63 -20.73
N THR A 154 11.91 3.45 -20.13
CA THR A 154 11.50 2.19 -20.77
C THR A 154 10.33 1.59 -19.98
N PHE A 155 9.48 0.81 -20.68
CA PHE A 155 8.17 0.38 -20.17
C PHE A 155 8.09 -1.14 -20.09
N GLU A 156 9.03 -1.73 -19.36
CA GLU A 156 8.97 -3.13 -18.95
C GLU A 156 7.94 -3.32 -17.83
N THR A 157 7.53 -4.56 -17.61
CA THR A 157 6.47 -4.93 -16.68
C THR A 157 6.62 -4.28 -15.28
N PRO A 158 7.81 -4.24 -14.62
CA PRO A 158 7.96 -3.58 -13.33
C PRO A 158 7.64 -2.08 -13.37
N MET A 159 8.05 -1.40 -14.45
CA MET A 159 7.79 0.04 -14.62
C MET A 159 6.30 0.31 -14.86
N LEU A 160 5.61 -0.54 -15.61
CA LEU A 160 4.16 -0.40 -15.85
C LEU A 160 3.38 -0.48 -14.53
N PHE A 161 3.67 -1.46 -13.68
CA PHE A 161 3.07 -1.55 -12.35
C PHE A 161 3.41 -0.34 -11.46
N SER A 162 4.63 0.21 -11.57
CA SER A 162 5.04 1.40 -10.83
C SER A 162 4.30 2.66 -11.29
N LEU A 163 4.03 2.80 -12.59
CA LEU A 163 3.21 3.89 -13.13
C LEU A 163 1.75 3.78 -12.69
N ALA A 164 1.17 2.59 -12.78
CA ALA A 164 -0.18 2.35 -12.31
C ALA A 164 -0.30 2.59 -10.79
N PHE A 165 0.73 2.22 -10.01
CA PHE A 165 0.82 2.57 -8.60
C PHE A 165 0.68 4.09 -8.40
N ILE A 166 1.48 4.92 -9.06
CA ILE A 166 1.43 6.38 -8.86
C ILE A 166 0.03 6.92 -9.18
N ILE A 167 -0.54 6.52 -10.32
CA ILE A 167 -1.82 7.05 -10.79
C ILE A 167 -2.97 6.62 -9.86
N LEU A 168 -3.09 5.32 -9.61
CA LEU A 168 -4.22 4.77 -8.88
C LEU A 168 -4.12 5.04 -7.37
N PHE A 169 -2.91 5.00 -6.81
CA PHE A 169 -2.68 5.40 -5.43
C PHE A 169 -3.04 6.89 -5.21
N THR A 170 -2.74 7.77 -6.17
CA THR A 170 -3.12 9.18 -6.09
C THR A 170 -4.64 9.37 -6.12
N ILE A 171 -5.37 8.61 -6.95
CA ILE A 171 -6.84 8.60 -6.96
C ILE A 171 -7.37 8.15 -5.59
N GLY A 172 -6.79 7.07 -5.02
CA GLY A 172 -7.11 6.63 -3.67
C GLY A 172 -6.81 7.68 -2.60
N GLY A 173 -5.72 8.43 -2.76
CA GLY A 173 -5.37 9.55 -1.88
C GLY A 173 -6.40 10.68 -1.93
N PHE A 174 -6.93 11.02 -3.09
CA PHE A 174 -8.00 12.03 -3.20
C PHE A 174 -9.30 11.60 -2.53
N SER A 175 -9.71 10.34 -2.67
CA SER A 175 -10.86 9.82 -1.92
C SER A 175 -10.59 9.81 -0.40
N GLY A 176 -9.33 9.59 0.02
CA GLY A 176 -8.91 9.71 1.41
C GLY A 176 -9.02 11.12 1.97
N LEU A 177 -8.68 12.13 1.18
CA LEU A 177 -8.89 13.54 1.57
C LEU A 177 -10.37 13.86 1.78
N MET A 178 -11.27 13.30 0.97
CA MET A 178 -12.72 13.45 1.18
C MET A 178 -13.17 12.84 2.51
N LEU A 179 -12.66 11.65 2.86
CA LEU A 179 -12.95 10.98 4.13
C LEU A 179 -12.30 11.66 5.33
N ALA A 180 -11.18 12.37 5.12
CA ALA A 180 -10.51 13.12 6.20
C ALA A 180 -11.33 14.31 6.68
N ILE A 181 -12.23 14.85 5.86
CA ILE A 181 -13.06 16.00 6.18
C ILE A 181 -14.30 15.53 6.96
N THR A 182 -14.35 15.79 8.27
CA THR A 182 -15.41 15.29 9.16
C THR A 182 -16.83 15.54 8.64
N PRO A 183 -17.22 16.75 8.20
CA PRO A 183 -18.57 16.96 7.64
C PRO A 183 -18.89 16.11 6.41
N ALA A 184 -17.89 15.79 5.59
CA ALA A 184 -18.07 14.90 4.44
C ALA A 184 -18.13 13.43 4.88
N ASP A 185 -17.32 13.05 5.86
CA ASP A 185 -17.28 11.68 6.38
C ASP A 185 -18.59 11.26 7.06
N PHE A 186 -19.34 12.17 7.64
CA PHE A 186 -20.69 11.87 8.14
C PHE A 186 -21.60 11.26 7.07
N GLN A 187 -21.41 11.59 5.78
CA GLN A 187 -22.13 10.97 4.67
C GLN A 187 -21.49 9.65 4.22
N TYR A 188 -20.16 9.52 4.30
CA TYR A 188 -19.41 8.40 3.71
C TYR A 188 -19.04 7.33 4.73
N HIS A 189 -19.06 7.67 6.02
CA HIS A 189 -18.66 6.76 7.08
C HIS A 189 -19.43 5.44 7.02
N ASP A 190 -18.69 4.34 7.15
CA ASP A 190 -19.22 2.96 7.07
C ASP A 190 -20.04 2.64 5.81
N THR A 191 -19.78 3.35 4.70
CA THR A 191 -20.30 3.03 3.35
C THR A 191 -19.23 2.36 2.48
N TYR A 192 -19.64 1.87 1.30
CA TYR A 192 -18.72 1.33 0.30
C TYR A 192 -17.77 2.38 -0.30
N PHE A 193 -17.99 3.67 -0.07
CA PHE A 193 -17.01 4.69 -0.43
C PHE A 193 -15.69 4.51 0.35
N VAL A 194 -15.77 4.16 1.63
CA VAL A 194 -14.60 3.81 2.45
C VAL A 194 -13.91 2.57 1.89
N VAL A 195 -14.70 1.55 1.48
CA VAL A 195 -14.16 0.32 0.88
C VAL A 195 -13.42 0.62 -0.43
N ALA A 196 -13.99 1.44 -1.29
CA ALA A 196 -13.35 1.89 -2.52
C ALA A 196 -12.02 2.61 -2.22
N HIS A 197 -12.04 3.56 -1.29
CA HIS A 197 -10.84 4.30 -0.88
C HIS A 197 -9.70 3.39 -0.46
N PHE A 198 -9.91 2.56 0.57
CA PHE A 198 -8.78 1.78 1.09
C PHE A 198 -8.30 0.70 0.12
N HIS A 199 -9.16 0.18 -0.77
CA HIS A 199 -8.70 -0.73 -1.80
C HIS A 199 -7.86 -0.03 -2.88
N TYR A 200 -8.14 1.23 -3.21
CA TYR A 200 -7.31 2.00 -4.14
C TYR A 200 -5.92 2.33 -3.58
N VAL A 201 -5.80 2.55 -2.27
CA VAL A 201 -4.47 2.76 -1.66
C VAL A 201 -3.76 1.45 -1.30
N LEU A 202 -4.50 0.34 -1.12
CA LEU A 202 -3.92 -0.96 -0.77
C LEU A 202 -3.55 -1.79 -2.00
N VAL A 203 -4.49 -2.03 -2.94
CA VAL A 203 -4.25 -2.93 -4.07
C VAL A 203 -3.31 -2.30 -5.11
N PRO A 204 -3.64 -1.16 -5.76
CA PRO A 204 -2.68 -0.48 -6.62
C PRO A 204 -1.50 0.11 -5.86
N GLY A 205 -1.65 0.38 -4.56
CA GLY A 205 -0.56 0.80 -3.69
C GLY A 205 0.37 -0.36 -3.33
N ALA A 206 0.10 -1.09 -2.23
CA ALA A 206 1.03 -2.09 -1.71
C ALA A 206 1.18 -3.30 -2.65
N ILE A 207 0.07 -3.87 -3.17
CA ILE A 207 0.12 -5.12 -3.95
C ILE A 207 0.81 -4.90 -5.31
N PHE A 208 0.51 -3.80 -6.02
CA PHE A 208 1.19 -3.51 -7.30
C PHE A 208 2.70 -3.31 -7.10
N ALA A 209 3.11 -2.64 -6.02
CA ALA A 209 4.52 -2.49 -5.72
C ALA A 209 5.20 -3.86 -5.44
N VAL A 210 4.54 -4.75 -4.69
CA VAL A 210 5.05 -6.12 -4.45
C VAL A 210 5.15 -6.92 -5.75
N ILE A 211 4.14 -6.86 -6.63
CA ILE A 211 4.18 -7.51 -7.95
C ILE A 211 5.32 -6.93 -8.81
N ALA A 212 5.45 -5.58 -8.82
CA ALA A 212 6.56 -4.91 -9.51
C ALA A 212 7.92 -5.38 -8.97
N ALA A 213 8.05 -5.53 -7.64
CA ALA A 213 9.26 -6.05 -7.00
C ALA A 213 9.59 -7.47 -7.45
N VAL A 214 8.57 -8.35 -7.50
CA VAL A 214 8.78 -9.72 -7.98
C VAL A 214 9.30 -9.70 -9.41
N TYR A 215 8.66 -8.99 -10.33
CA TYR A 215 9.15 -8.89 -11.71
C TYR A 215 10.53 -8.25 -11.82
N TYR A 216 10.84 -7.26 -10.97
CA TYR A 216 12.12 -6.55 -10.97
C TYR A 216 13.27 -7.43 -10.50
N TRP A 217 13.09 -8.16 -9.38
CA TRP A 217 14.14 -8.96 -8.77
C TRP A 217 14.10 -10.45 -9.13
N LEU A 218 13.04 -10.97 -9.74
CA LEU A 218 12.95 -12.38 -10.14
C LEU A 218 14.15 -12.84 -11.01
N PRO A 219 14.61 -12.05 -12.01
CA PRO A 219 15.81 -12.42 -12.77
C PRO A 219 17.06 -12.50 -11.90
N LYS A 220 17.20 -11.62 -10.92
CA LYS A 220 18.31 -11.61 -9.97
C LYS A 220 18.29 -12.82 -9.03
N TRP A 221 17.11 -13.17 -8.50
CA TRP A 221 16.96 -14.27 -7.54
C TRP A 221 17.15 -15.64 -8.19
N THR A 222 16.72 -15.78 -9.43
CA THR A 222 16.65 -17.10 -10.10
C THR A 222 17.65 -17.30 -11.23
N GLY A 223 18.23 -16.22 -11.73
CA GLY A 223 19.02 -16.22 -12.97
C GLY A 223 18.18 -16.44 -14.22
N LYS A 224 16.85 -16.28 -14.14
CA LYS A 224 15.91 -16.63 -15.21
C LYS A 224 15.02 -15.45 -15.56
N MET A 225 14.97 -15.09 -16.84
CA MET A 225 14.12 -14.00 -17.32
C MET A 225 12.73 -14.53 -17.65
N TYR A 226 11.69 -13.87 -17.15
CA TYR A 226 10.30 -14.19 -17.47
C TYR A 226 9.91 -13.71 -18.89
N ASN A 227 8.77 -14.19 -19.38
CA ASN A 227 8.21 -13.74 -20.66
C ASN A 227 7.58 -12.34 -20.48
N GLU A 228 8.24 -11.32 -21.04
CA GLU A 228 7.82 -9.92 -20.93
C GLU A 228 6.43 -9.66 -21.54
N THR A 229 6.09 -10.33 -22.63
CA THR A 229 4.77 -10.18 -23.25
C THR A 229 3.67 -10.67 -22.31
N LEU A 230 3.85 -11.84 -21.70
CA LEU A 230 2.90 -12.33 -20.69
C LEU A 230 2.86 -11.44 -19.46
N GLY A 231 4.01 -10.89 -19.02
CA GLY A 231 4.07 -9.90 -17.95
C GLY A 231 3.22 -8.67 -18.23
N LYS A 232 3.30 -8.13 -19.44
CA LYS A 232 2.48 -6.99 -19.88
C LYS A 232 1.00 -7.35 -19.99
N VAL A 233 0.66 -8.54 -20.46
CA VAL A 233 -0.74 -9.03 -20.45
C VAL A 233 -1.27 -9.11 -19.02
N HIS A 234 -0.49 -9.69 -18.09
CA HIS A 234 -0.85 -9.73 -16.69
C HIS A 234 -1.06 -8.33 -16.11
N PHE A 235 -0.17 -7.38 -16.39
CA PHE A 235 -0.29 -6.00 -15.97
C PHE A 235 -1.63 -5.37 -16.40
N TRP A 236 -1.94 -5.45 -17.70
CA TRP A 236 -3.16 -4.85 -18.23
C TRP A 236 -4.42 -5.50 -17.69
N MET A 237 -4.45 -6.84 -17.63
CA MET A 237 -5.58 -7.55 -17.01
C MET A 237 -5.77 -7.13 -15.57
N THR A 238 -4.72 -7.15 -14.76
CA THR A 238 -4.76 -6.77 -13.35
C THR A 238 -5.25 -5.33 -13.17
N THR A 239 -4.69 -4.38 -13.92
CA THR A 239 -5.03 -2.96 -13.80
C THR A 239 -6.47 -2.69 -14.22
N VAL A 240 -6.93 -3.24 -15.34
CA VAL A 240 -8.30 -3.05 -15.82
C VAL A 240 -9.31 -3.65 -14.83
N PHE A 241 -9.10 -4.88 -14.40
CA PHE A 241 -10.06 -5.55 -13.54
C PHE A 241 -10.08 -5.02 -12.10
N VAL A 242 -8.97 -4.52 -11.56
CA VAL A 242 -8.96 -3.79 -10.28
C VAL A 242 -9.85 -2.55 -10.37
N ASN A 243 -9.75 -1.78 -11.46
CA ASN A 243 -10.61 -0.60 -11.65
C ASN A 243 -12.09 -1.00 -11.82
N ILE A 244 -12.40 -2.05 -12.60
CA ILE A 244 -13.78 -2.54 -12.74
C ILE A 244 -14.35 -3.01 -11.38
N THR A 245 -13.50 -3.56 -10.51
CA THR A 245 -13.91 -4.02 -9.17
C THR A 245 -14.19 -2.86 -8.23
N PHE A 246 -13.21 -1.96 -8.06
CA PHE A 246 -13.24 -1.01 -6.95
C PHE A 246 -13.74 0.39 -7.32
N PHE A 247 -13.64 0.81 -8.58
CA PHE A 247 -14.10 2.13 -8.97
C PHE A 247 -15.62 2.31 -8.82
N PRO A 248 -16.48 1.34 -9.23
CA PRO A 248 -17.93 1.42 -9.02
C PRO A 248 -18.34 1.51 -7.53
N MET A 249 -17.50 1.01 -6.61
CA MET A 249 -17.80 1.06 -5.18
C MET A 249 -17.85 2.49 -4.62
N HIS A 250 -17.16 3.46 -5.26
CA HIS A 250 -17.30 4.87 -4.89
C HIS A 250 -18.76 5.33 -5.09
N PHE A 251 -19.38 4.96 -6.20
CA PHE A 251 -20.74 5.41 -6.54
C PHE A 251 -21.80 4.76 -5.64
N VAL A 252 -21.70 3.47 -5.37
CA VAL A 252 -22.67 2.84 -4.46
C VAL A 252 -22.47 3.34 -3.02
N GLY A 253 -21.25 3.67 -2.62
CA GLY A 253 -20.99 4.31 -1.34
C GLY A 253 -21.58 5.72 -1.24
N LEU A 254 -21.43 6.54 -2.28
CA LEU A 254 -22.06 7.86 -2.40
C LEU A 254 -23.58 7.77 -2.36
N ALA A 255 -24.16 6.71 -2.92
CA ALA A 255 -25.60 6.43 -2.87
C ALA A 255 -26.07 5.82 -1.52
N GLY A 256 -25.16 5.67 -0.54
CA GLY A 256 -25.49 5.26 0.82
C GLY A 256 -25.47 3.75 1.07
N MET A 257 -24.88 2.92 0.19
CA MET A 257 -24.74 1.49 0.45
C MET A 257 -23.79 1.26 1.63
N PRO A 258 -24.25 0.68 2.77
CA PRO A 258 -23.40 0.41 3.92
C PRO A 258 -22.38 -0.69 3.62
N ARG A 259 -21.25 -0.66 4.29
CA ARG A 259 -20.31 -1.79 4.30
C ARG A 259 -20.65 -2.78 5.42
N ARG A 260 -20.01 -3.98 5.41
CA ARG A 260 -20.18 -5.03 6.44
C ARG A 260 -21.62 -5.57 6.54
N ILE A 261 -22.32 -5.58 5.43
CA ILE A 261 -23.69 -6.10 5.31
C ILE A 261 -23.67 -7.49 4.66
N PRO A 262 -24.58 -8.40 5.04
CA PRO A 262 -24.67 -9.73 4.43
C PRO A 262 -25.33 -9.70 3.04
N ASP A 263 -26.14 -8.68 2.76
CA ASP A 263 -26.84 -8.49 1.50
C ASP A 263 -27.11 -6.98 1.28
N TYR A 264 -27.40 -6.59 0.04
CA TYR A 264 -27.62 -5.20 -0.37
C TYR A 264 -29.00 -5.01 -1.02
N ALA A 265 -29.50 -3.78 -0.99
CA ALA A 265 -30.78 -3.43 -1.62
C ALA A 265 -30.69 -3.56 -3.15
N VAL A 266 -31.80 -3.95 -3.79
CA VAL A 266 -31.92 -4.25 -5.23
C VAL A 266 -31.40 -3.10 -6.11
N GLN A 267 -31.55 -1.86 -5.68
CA GLN A 267 -31.03 -0.67 -6.39
C GLN A 267 -29.51 -0.66 -6.63
N PHE A 268 -28.74 -1.45 -5.86
CA PHE A 268 -27.28 -1.53 -5.99
C PHE A 268 -26.82 -2.74 -6.83
N THR A 269 -27.75 -3.55 -7.38
CA THR A 269 -27.43 -4.81 -8.05
C THR A 269 -26.48 -4.64 -9.22
N ASP A 270 -26.74 -3.66 -10.11
CA ASP A 270 -25.95 -3.50 -11.33
C ASP A 270 -24.48 -3.15 -11.03
N PHE A 271 -24.24 -2.24 -10.09
CA PHE A 271 -22.89 -1.88 -9.68
C PHE A 271 -22.16 -3.03 -8.99
N ASN A 272 -22.85 -3.78 -8.14
CA ASN A 272 -22.27 -4.97 -7.48
C ASN A 272 -22.00 -6.10 -8.49
N MET A 273 -22.84 -6.26 -9.53
CA MET A 273 -22.58 -7.19 -10.62
C MET A 273 -21.31 -6.81 -11.39
N ILE A 274 -21.16 -5.54 -11.76
CA ILE A 274 -19.95 -5.03 -12.42
C ILE A 274 -18.70 -5.28 -11.55
N ALA A 275 -18.77 -4.94 -10.26
CA ALA A 275 -17.68 -5.17 -9.32
C ALA A 275 -17.33 -6.67 -9.20
N SER A 276 -18.33 -7.56 -9.21
CA SER A 276 -18.13 -9.03 -9.17
C SER A 276 -17.44 -9.54 -10.43
N ILE A 277 -17.86 -9.09 -11.62
CA ILE A 277 -17.18 -9.41 -12.89
C ILE A 277 -15.72 -8.95 -12.84
N GLY A 278 -15.46 -7.74 -12.33
CA GLY A 278 -14.13 -7.23 -12.10
C GLY A 278 -13.30 -8.13 -11.18
N ALA A 279 -13.88 -8.56 -10.05
CA ALA A 279 -13.21 -9.41 -9.07
C ALA A 279 -12.82 -10.78 -9.65
N PHE A 280 -13.69 -11.42 -10.43
CA PHE A 280 -13.37 -12.66 -11.13
C PHE A 280 -12.24 -12.46 -12.17
N GLY A 281 -12.30 -11.38 -12.95
CA GLY A 281 -11.24 -11.04 -13.90
C GLY A 281 -9.91 -10.74 -13.22
N PHE A 282 -9.92 -10.05 -12.08
CA PHE A 282 -8.75 -9.84 -11.26
C PHE A 282 -8.19 -11.17 -10.73
N GLY A 283 -9.03 -12.08 -10.23
CA GLY A 283 -8.62 -13.42 -9.81
C GLY A 283 -7.96 -14.21 -10.94
N LEU A 284 -8.53 -14.19 -12.16
CA LEU A 284 -7.93 -14.81 -13.34
C LEU A 284 -6.56 -14.23 -13.70
N SER A 285 -6.39 -12.91 -13.54
CA SER A 285 -5.08 -12.28 -13.77
C SER A 285 -4.02 -12.80 -12.80
N GLN A 286 -4.38 -13.08 -11.55
CA GLN A 286 -3.44 -13.65 -10.56
C GLN A 286 -3.07 -15.11 -10.88
N LEU A 287 -3.97 -15.89 -11.46
CA LEU A 287 -3.64 -17.24 -11.99
C LEU A 287 -2.63 -17.15 -13.14
N LEU A 288 -2.76 -16.14 -14.01
CA LEU A 288 -1.76 -15.88 -15.04
C LEU A 288 -0.40 -15.52 -14.41
N PHE A 289 -0.37 -14.74 -13.35
CA PHE A 289 0.88 -14.42 -12.64
C PHE A 289 1.56 -15.68 -12.09
N VAL A 290 0.81 -16.56 -11.43
CA VAL A 290 1.32 -17.85 -10.95
C VAL A 290 1.86 -18.71 -12.09
N TYR A 291 1.16 -18.73 -13.24
CA TYR A 291 1.63 -19.43 -14.42
C TYR A 291 2.96 -18.88 -14.95
N ILE A 292 3.09 -17.54 -15.00
CA ILE A 292 4.34 -16.88 -15.44
C ILE A 292 5.50 -17.27 -14.51
N LEU A 293 5.30 -17.24 -13.20
CA LEU A 293 6.33 -17.64 -12.24
C LEU A 293 6.73 -19.10 -12.41
N PHE A 294 5.74 -20.00 -12.54
CA PHE A 294 5.98 -21.42 -12.75
C PHE A 294 6.75 -21.69 -14.07
N GLN A 295 6.35 -21.05 -15.16
CA GLN A 295 7.03 -21.14 -16.44
C GLN A 295 8.48 -20.65 -16.32
N THR A 296 8.70 -19.50 -15.69
CA THR A 296 10.03 -18.91 -15.51
C THR A 296 10.94 -19.84 -14.70
N LEU A 297 10.45 -20.43 -13.61
CA LEU A 297 11.23 -21.33 -12.77
C LEU A 297 11.64 -22.63 -13.47
N ARG A 298 10.97 -23.02 -14.55
CA ARG A 298 11.31 -24.21 -15.36
C ARG A 298 12.28 -23.94 -16.52
N GLN A 299 12.54 -22.66 -16.83
CA GLN A 299 13.46 -22.31 -17.90
C GLN A 299 14.93 -22.47 -17.49
N PRO A 300 15.88 -22.57 -18.42
CA PRO A 300 17.30 -22.47 -18.13
C PRO A 300 17.64 -21.05 -17.62
N VAL A 301 18.85 -20.91 -17.08
CA VAL A 301 19.39 -19.60 -16.70
C VAL A 301 19.61 -18.77 -17.95
N THR A 302 18.95 -17.62 -18.04
CA THR A 302 18.94 -16.75 -19.24
C THR A 302 19.10 -15.27 -18.88
N ALA A 303 18.99 -14.91 -17.59
CA ALA A 303 19.11 -13.53 -17.15
C ALA A 303 20.58 -13.09 -17.10
N ALA A 304 20.83 -11.85 -17.52
CA ALA A 304 22.12 -11.22 -17.33
C ALA A 304 22.31 -10.84 -15.83
N ASP A 305 23.57 -10.71 -15.40
CA ASP A 305 23.90 -10.29 -14.04
C ASP A 305 23.29 -8.92 -13.71
N LYS A 306 23.27 -8.02 -14.67
CA LYS A 306 22.52 -6.76 -14.62
C LYS A 306 21.37 -6.82 -15.65
N SER A 307 20.23 -7.34 -15.23
CA SER A 307 19.06 -7.55 -16.11
C SER A 307 18.42 -6.25 -16.59
N TRP A 308 18.59 -5.16 -15.88
CA TRP A 308 18.03 -3.85 -16.21
C TRP A 308 19.16 -2.83 -16.38
N GLU A 309 19.21 -2.14 -17.51
CA GLU A 309 20.32 -1.22 -17.86
C GLU A 309 20.52 -0.13 -16.81
N GLY A 310 19.44 0.47 -16.32
CA GLY A 310 19.48 1.53 -15.30
C GLY A 310 19.45 1.05 -13.85
N ALA A 311 19.51 -0.26 -13.60
CA ALA A 311 19.51 -0.79 -12.23
C ALA A 311 20.83 -0.41 -11.52
N GLU A 312 20.72 0.11 -10.32
CA GLU A 312 21.85 0.48 -9.46
C GLU A 312 21.65 -0.18 -8.09
N GLY A 313 22.73 -0.58 -7.45
CA GLY A 313 22.75 -1.24 -6.14
C GLY A 313 23.74 -2.39 -6.12
N LEU A 314 24.16 -2.78 -4.92
CA LEU A 314 25.16 -3.85 -4.73
C LEU A 314 24.72 -5.19 -5.30
N GLU A 315 23.43 -5.48 -5.26
CA GLU A 315 22.86 -6.72 -5.81
C GLU A 315 23.11 -6.85 -7.33
N TRP A 316 23.21 -5.75 -8.06
CA TRP A 316 23.41 -5.74 -9.51
C TRP A 316 24.90 -5.85 -9.91
N THR A 317 25.82 -5.85 -8.94
CA THR A 317 27.25 -6.13 -9.14
C THR A 317 27.59 -7.62 -9.03
N LEU A 318 26.63 -8.43 -8.54
CA LEU A 318 26.77 -9.87 -8.37
C LEU A 318 26.22 -10.65 -9.57
N PRO A 319 26.64 -11.92 -9.74
CA PRO A 319 26.02 -12.84 -10.70
C PRO A 319 24.52 -13.05 -10.42
N SER A 320 23.79 -13.55 -11.42
CA SER A 320 22.38 -13.93 -11.29
C SER A 320 22.20 -15.44 -11.49
N PRO A 321 21.85 -16.24 -10.47
CA PRO A 321 21.58 -15.82 -9.08
C PRO A 321 22.83 -15.44 -8.29
N ALA A 322 22.66 -14.67 -7.23
CA ALA A 322 23.76 -14.29 -6.36
C ALA A 322 24.34 -15.53 -5.62
N PRO A 323 25.67 -15.60 -5.39
CA PRO A 323 26.28 -16.68 -4.63
C PRO A 323 25.81 -16.66 -3.18
N TYR A 324 25.94 -17.82 -2.49
CA TYR A 324 25.41 -18.01 -1.14
C TYR A 324 25.87 -16.94 -0.12
N HIS A 325 27.15 -16.59 -0.14
CA HIS A 325 27.72 -15.56 0.74
C HIS A 325 27.77 -14.16 0.13
N SER A 326 27.17 -13.93 -1.03
CA SER A 326 27.12 -12.66 -1.79
C SER A 326 28.49 -12.01 -2.01
N PHE A 327 29.24 -11.68 -0.95
CA PHE A 327 30.54 -11.05 -0.99
C PHE A 327 31.53 -11.76 -0.07
N ASP A 328 32.72 -12.13 -0.57
CA ASP A 328 33.79 -12.71 0.23
C ASP A 328 34.45 -11.69 1.16
N THR A 329 34.45 -10.42 0.77
CA THR A 329 34.89 -9.29 1.58
C THR A 329 33.81 -8.20 1.58
N PRO A 330 33.64 -7.44 2.69
CA PRO A 330 32.65 -6.38 2.75
C PRO A 330 32.82 -5.40 1.57
N PRO A 331 31.78 -5.15 0.77
CA PRO A 331 31.86 -4.22 -0.33
C PRO A 331 32.04 -2.78 0.19
N LYS A 332 32.80 -1.97 -0.55
CA LYS A 332 32.84 -0.52 -0.30
C LYS A 332 31.52 0.09 -0.78
N VAL A 333 30.87 0.84 0.11
CA VAL A 333 29.67 1.62 -0.19
C VAL A 333 30.11 3.07 -0.23
N ASP A 334 30.12 3.65 -1.44
CA ASP A 334 30.46 5.07 -1.68
C ASP A 334 29.23 5.95 -1.47
#